data_a13209d5ed4dae889a2cb3195df63c00
#
_entry.id   a13209d5ed4dae889a2cb3195df63c00
#
_cell.length_a   1.000
_cell.length_b   1.000
_cell.length_c   1.000
_cell.angle_alpha   90.00
_cell.angle_beta   90.00
_cell.angle_gamma   90.00
#
_symmetry.space_group_name_H-M   'P 1'
#
loop_
_entity.id
_entity.type
_entity.pdbx_description
1 polymer ?
#
loop_
_entity_poly.entity_id
_entity_poly.type
_entity_poly.pdbx_seq_one_letter_code
_entity_poly.pdbx_strand_id
1 'polypeptide(L)'
;MRTKRNNHDAYLQTFNRLQQYAILGHTPDKIELIIMGGTFPAYDTPYQDKFVKEALQGINDFGAIFYPDGILEKNKFIDFFELPHDKDNPELKYRLQRKINNQKKESTLENTQSENETAKLRCVALCIETKPDWCRKNHINQMLKLGATRVELGVQTLYEQVLKKTNRGHTLKDTIKATQLLKDSLLKVCYHMMPGLIDTTEEMDMYNLTEIFKSESYRPDALKIYPTMVMPGTPLLEQYKKGEFIPLRTEKAADLLVKAKENIPPYCRVMRVQRDIPTKVTVDGVDITNFRQYVHALMKKQKKLCRCIRCREPRQKEVHEKDLTTRKMIYNASQGTEVFISKEDKKNDFIVGFCRLRIPFEPFREEITPKTAGIRQLHVYGQAVRIGVSKKEAIQHKGIGTELVDEAEKIAREGFDCRKMAVIAGVGAREYYKKKWKYKKEGPYMVKGL
;
A
#
# COMPACT_ATOMS: atom_id res chain seq x y z
N MET A 1 -4.74 19.69 1.44
CA MET A 1 -4.24 20.64 0.42
C MET A 1 -4.55 20.21 -1.01
N ARG A 2 -4.13 19.01 -1.50
CA ARG A 2 -4.36 18.60 -2.91
C ARG A 2 -5.84 18.58 -3.28
N THR A 3 -6.67 17.99 -2.45
CA THR A 3 -8.11 17.86 -2.64
C THR A 3 -8.79 19.22 -2.80
N LYS A 4 -8.53 20.18 -1.88
CA LYS A 4 -9.05 21.56 -1.98
C LYS A 4 -8.55 22.28 -3.25
N ARG A 5 -7.24 22.11 -3.59
CA ARG A 5 -6.65 22.72 -4.80
C ARG A 5 -7.31 22.26 -6.09
N ASN A 6 -7.85 21.03 -6.12
CA ASN A 6 -8.46 20.40 -7.29
C ASN A 6 -9.97 20.20 -7.11
N ASN A 7 -10.65 21.04 -6.32
CA ASN A 7 -12.11 21.08 -6.17
C ASN A 7 -12.72 19.69 -5.80
N HIS A 8 -11.98 18.86 -5.04
CA HIS A 8 -12.34 17.46 -4.70
C HIS A 8 -12.52 16.51 -5.91
N ASP A 9 -12.20 16.95 -7.12
CA ASP A 9 -12.29 16.16 -8.35
C ASP A 9 -11.12 15.17 -8.46
N ALA A 10 -11.40 13.88 -8.64
CA ALA A 10 -10.40 12.81 -8.67
C ALA A 10 -9.55 12.84 -9.96
N TYR A 11 -10.14 13.21 -11.08
CA TYR A 11 -9.48 13.34 -12.37
C TYR A 11 -8.43 14.46 -12.32
N LEU A 12 -8.82 15.66 -11.85
CA LEU A 12 -7.91 16.79 -11.67
C LEU A 12 -6.80 16.49 -10.67
N GLN A 13 -7.10 15.81 -9.56
CA GLN A 13 -6.09 15.42 -8.58
C GLN A 13 -5.02 14.50 -9.18
N THR A 14 -5.44 13.58 -10.05
CA THR A 14 -4.54 12.64 -10.72
C THR A 14 -3.68 13.37 -11.75
N PHE A 15 -4.27 14.18 -12.64
CA PHE A 15 -3.52 15.00 -13.58
C PHE A 15 -2.48 15.90 -12.89
N ASN A 16 -2.89 16.62 -11.83
CA ASN A 16 -1.99 17.49 -11.07
C ASN A 16 -0.83 16.70 -10.44
N ARG A 17 -1.09 15.47 -9.96
CA ARG A 17 -0.01 14.66 -9.39
C ARG A 17 0.95 14.13 -10.45
N LEU A 18 0.45 13.69 -11.58
CA LEU A 18 1.27 13.22 -12.69
C LEU A 18 2.09 14.34 -13.29
N GLN A 19 1.51 15.56 -13.45
CA GLN A 19 2.24 16.77 -13.81
C GLN A 19 3.42 17.03 -12.89
N GLN A 20 3.22 16.95 -11.57
CA GLN A 20 4.31 17.13 -10.59
C GLN A 20 5.43 16.10 -10.78
N TYR A 21 5.09 14.82 -11.01
CA TYR A 21 6.10 13.79 -11.27
C TYR A 21 6.88 14.06 -12.56
N ALA A 22 6.19 14.45 -13.64
CA ALA A 22 6.83 14.77 -14.90
C ALA A 22 7.79 15.97 -14.79
N ILE A 23 7.37 17.05 -14.08
CA ILE A 23 8.24 18.22 -13.80
C ILE A 23 9.48 17.82 -13.00
N LEU A 24 9.36 16.88 -12.06
CA LEU A 24 10.47 16.38 -11.25
C LEU A 24 11.35 15.36 -12.01
N GLY A 25 11.08 15.08 -13.28
CA GLY A 25 11.85 14.16 -14.12
C GLY A 25 11.53 12.68 -13.87
N HIS A 26 10.46 12.37 -13.16
CA HIS A 26 10.03 10.97 -12.97
C HIS A 26 9.16 10.49 -14.14
N THR A 27 9.39 9.26 -14.59
CA THR A 27 8.49 8.57 -15.53
C THR A 27 7.49 7.73 -14.73
N PRO A 28 6.20 8.11 -14.66
CA PRO A 28 5.20 7.42 -13.84
C PRO A 28 4.56 6.23 -14.58
N ASP A 29 5.36 5.29 -15.08
CA ASP A 29 4.89 4.13 -15.86
C ASP A 29 4.15 3.08 -15.00
N LYS A 30 4.47 3.01 -13.71
CA LYS A 30 3.83 2.12 -12.72
C LYS A 30 3.32 2.94 -11.55
N ILE A 31 2.01 3.04 -11.44
CA ILE A 31 1.35 3.88 -10.45
C ILE A 31 0.71 3.02 -9.36
N GLU A 32 0.97 3.36 -8.12
CA GLU A 32 0.17 2.94 -6.97
C GLU A 32 -0.80 4.07 -6.61
N LEU A 33 -2.09 3.84 -6.81
CA LEU A 33 -3.15 4.75 -6.41
C LEU A 33 -3.53 4.47 -4.96
N ILE A 34 -3.47 5.49 -4.10
CA ILE A 34 -3.84 5.37 -2.68
C ILE A 34 -4.98 6.33 -2.38
N ILE A 35 -6.14 5.79 -2.03
CA ILE A 35 -7.30 6.55 -1.59
C ILE A 35 -7.19 6.75 -0.10
N MET A 36 -6.94 7.99 0.29
CA MET A 36 -6.74 8.41 1.68
C MET A 36 -7.78 9.45 2.09
N GLY A 37 -8.08 9.48 3.37
CA GLY A 37 -8.94 10.49 3.97
C GLY A 37 -10.31 9.93 4.34
N GLY A 38 -10.58 9.89 5.64
CA GLY A 38 -11.82 9.36 6.20
C GLY A 38 -12.00 7.87 6.00
N THR A 39 -13.24 7.44 5.95
CA THR A 39 -13.64 6.04 5.74
C THR A 39 -14.27 5.95 4.36
N PHE A 40 -13.45 5.73 3.32
CA PHE A 40 -13.91 5.73 1.92
C PHE A 40 -15.09 4.77 1.66
N PRO A 41 -15.13 3.52 2.21
CA PRO A 41 -16.28 2.64 2.06
C PRO A 41 -17.58 3.10 2.71
N ALA A 42 -17.57 4.21 3.49
CA ALA A 42 -18.77 4.79 4.08
C ALA A 42 -19.53 5.71 3.10
N TYR A 43 -18.92 6.10 2.00
CA TYR A 43 -19.63 6.80 0.93
C TYR A 43 -20.52 5.82 0.15
N ASP A 44 -21.55 6.34 -0.51
CA ASP A 44 -22.40 5.56 -1.39
C ASP A 44 -21.62 4.94 -2.58
N THR A 45 -22.06 3.79 -3.04
CA THR A 45 -21.40 3.02 -4.11
C THR A 45 -21.23 3.83 -5.40
N PRO A 46 -22.23 4.60 -5.88
CA PRO A 46 -22.06 5.44 -7.07
C PRO A 46 -20.93 6.46 -6.93
N TYR A 47 -20.78 7.09 -5.78
CA TYR A 47 -19.67 8.01 -5.53
C TYR A 47 -18.31 7.28 -5.55
N GLN A 48 -18.22 6.11 -4.91
CA GLN A 48 -17.00 5.31 -4.90
C GLN A 48 -16.60 4.90 -6.33
N ASP A 49 -17.56 4.41 -7.13
CA ASP A 49 -17.35 4.02 -8.53
C ASP A 49 -16.87 5.20 -9.38
N LYS A 50 -17.56 6.34 -9.27
CA LYS A 50 -17.19 7.58 -9.96
C LYS A 50 -15.81 8.05 -9.60
N PHE A 51 -15.47 8.08 -8.29
CA PHE A 51 -14.19 8.59 -7.81
C PHE A 51 -13.01 7.76 -8.35
N VAL A 52 -13.12 6.42 -8.28
CA VAL A 52 -12.06 5.53 -8.76
C VAL A 52 -11.98 5.52 -10.27
N LYS A 53 -13.12 5.50 -10.96
CA LYS A 53 -13.18 5.64 -12.42
C LYS A 53 -12.44 6.91 -12.87
N GLU A 54 -12.77 8.06 -12.29
CA GLU A 54 -12.17 9.34 -12.67
C GLU A 54 -10.66 9.40 -12.37
N ALA A 55 -10.21 8.81 -11.25
CA ALA A 55 -8.79 8.72 -10.96
C ALA A 55 -8.04 7.84 -11.99
N LEU A 56 -8.60 6.70 -12.37
CA LEU A 56 -8.02 5.81 -13.39
C LEU A 56 -8.06 6.45 -14.78
N GLN A 57 -9.16 7.10 -15.13
CA GLN A 57 -9.30 7.82 -16.40
C GLN A 57 -8.24 8.92 -16.50
N GLY A 58 -8.00 9.68 -15.41
CA GLY A 58 -6.93 10.66 -15.37
C GLY A 58 -5.54 10.05 -15.62
N ILE A 59 -5.29 8.81 -15.19
CA ILE A 59 -4.05 8.09 -15.52
C ILE A 59 -4.00 7.75 -17.02
N ASN A 60 -5.08 7.20 -17.57
CA ASN A 60 -5.16 6.78 -18.97
C ASN A 60 -4.97 7.97 -19.91
N ASP A 61 -5.73 9.05 -19.70
CA ASP A 61 -5.71 10.24 -20.55
C ASP A 61 -4.37 10.97 -20.47
N PHE A 62 -3.80 11.11 -19.27
CA PHE A 62 -2.47 11.69 -19.10
C PHE A 62 -1.40 10.88 -19.85
N GLY A 63 -1.48 9.55 -19.77
CA GLY A 63 -0.60 8.64 -20.51
C GLY A 63 -0.74 8.77 -22.01
N ALA A 64 -1.97 8.77 -22.51
CA ALA A 64 -2.26 8.90 -23.94
C ALA A 64 -1.82 10.26 -24.49
N ILE A 65 -2.00 11.33 -23.72
CA ILE A 65 -1.67 12.70 -24.18
C ILE A 65 -0.15 12.95 -24.16
N PHE A 66 0.55 12.57 -23.09
CA PHE A 66 1.93 13.00 -22.86
C PHE A 66 2.97 11.91 -22.99
N TYR A 67 2.57 10.63 -23.00
CA TYR A 67 3.46 9.46 -23.09
C TYR A 67 3.01 8.45 -24.16
N PRO A 68 2.70 8.87 -25.41
CA PRO A 68 2.14 7.96 -26.43
C PRO A 68 3.04 6.75 -26.66
N ASP A 69 4.37 6.94 -26.67
CA ASP A 69 5.38 5.88 -26.81
C ASP A 69 6.06 5.50 -25.48
N GLY A 70 5.46 5.89 -24.36
CA GLY A 70 6.02 5.68 -23.01
C GLY A 70 7.15 6.66 -22.66
N ILE A 71 7.41 7.65 -23.52
CA ILE A 71 8.38 8.73 -23.32
C ILE A 71 7.61 10.05 -23.26
N LEU A 72 8.03 10.96 -22.36
CA LEU A 72 7.38 12.27 -22.23
C LEU A 72 7.60 13.11 -23.50
N GLU A 73 6.52 13.51 -24.16
CA GLU A 73 6.50 14.54 -25.21
C GLU A 73 6.66 15.93 -24.56
N LYS A 74 7.90 16.34 -24.34
CA LYS A 74 8.23 17.54 -23.53
C LYS A 74 7.58 18.81 -24.06
N ASN A 75 7.64 19.07 -25.37
CA ASN A 75 7.08 20.31 -25.94
C ASN A 75 5.57 20.36 -25.74
N LYS A 76 4.86 19.30 -26.09
CA LYS A 76 3.41 19.18 -25.86
C LYS A 76 3.02 19.34 -24.40
N PHE A 77 3.85 18.78 -23.48
CA PHE A 77 3.62 18.92 -22.05
C PHE A 77 3.81 20.37 -21.58
N ILE A 78 4.89 21.03 -22.02
CA ILE A 78 5.17 22.46 -21.70
C ILE A 78 4.05 23.35 -22.23
N ASP A 79 3.64 23.18 -23.47
CA ASP A 79 2.59 23.99 -24.12
C ASP A 79 1.21 23.73 -23.47
N PHE A 80 0.92 22.49 -23.11
CA PHE A 80 -0.35 22.16 -22.48
C PHE A 80 -0.49 22.81 -21.10
N PHE A 81 0.57 22.77 -20.29
CA PHE A 81 0.58 23.31 -18.92
C PHE A 81 1.10 24.74 -18.85
N GLU A 82 1.42 25.36 -19.99
CA GLU A 82 1.91 26.74 -20.07
C GLU A 82 3.11 26.98 -19.13
N LEU A 83 4.12 26.12 -19.22
CA LEU A 83 5.30 26.15 -18.33
C LEU A 83 6.44 26.98 -18.96
N PRO A 84 7.24 27.73 -18.14
CA PRO A 84 7.06 27.94 -16.69
C PRO A 84 5.94 28.93 -16.39
N HIS A 85 5.27 28.77 -15.24
CA HIS A 85 4.21 29.70 -14.83
C HIS A 85 4.21 29.95 -13.33
N ASP A 86 3.56 31.03 -12.91
CA ASP A 86 3.26 31.30 -11.51
C ASP A 86 2.15 30.35 -11.03
N LYS A 87 2.51 29.45 -10.09
CA LYS A 87 1.61 28.46 -9.49
C LYS A 87 0.45 29.06 -8.70
N ASP A 88 0.58 30.32 -8.27
CA ASP A 88 -0.39 30.99 -7.41
C ASP A 88 -1.35 31.92 -8.22
N ASN A 89 -1.19 31.99 -9.55
CA ASN A 89 -2.11 32.72 -10.44
C ASN A 89 -3.48 32.01 -10.53
N PRO A 90 -4.58 32.61 -10.02
CA PRO A 90 -5.90 31.97 -10.01
C PRO A 90 -6.52 31.79 -11.39
N GLU A 91 -6.31 32.73 -12.30
CA GLU A 91 -6.89 32.70 -13.67
C GLU A 91 -6.25 31.57 -14.47
N LEU A 92 -4.94 31.45 -14.41
CA LEU A 92 -4.22 30.36 -15.04
C LEU A 92 -4.66 29.01 -14.48
N LYS A 93 -4.80 28.91 -13.15
CA LYS A 93 -5.31 27.68 -12.52
C LYS A 93 -6.68 27.31 -13.06
N TYR A 94 -7.61 28.25 -13.15
CA TYR A 94 -8.96 28.01 -13.65
C TYR A 94 -8.92 27.54 -15.13
N ARG A 95 -8.12 28.24 -15.96
CA ARG A 95 -7.95 27.91 -17.39
C ARG A 95 -7.37 26.49 -17.56
N LEU A 96 -6.33 26.13 -16.81
CA LEU A 96 -5.75 24.80 -16.85
C LEU A 96 -6.72 23.71 -16.37
N GLN A 97 -7.49 23.97 -15.31
CA GLN A 97 -8.51 23.01 -14.85
C GLN A 97 -9.59 22.79 -15.92
N ARG A 98 -10.04 23.84 -16.61
CA ARG A 98 -10.95 23.69 -17.75
C ARG A 98 -10.33 22.88 -18.88
N LYS A 99 -9.10 23.20 -19.26
CA LYS A 99 -8.36 22.50 -20.34
C LYS A 99 -8.20 21.01 -20.03
N ILE A 100 -7.91 20.66 -18.76
CA ILE A 100 -7.82 19.28 -18.32
C ILE A 100 -9.19 18.60 -18.36
N ASN A 101 -10.24 19.22 -17.81
CA ASN A 101 -11.58 18.64 -17.80
C ASN A 101 -12.16 18.42 -19.21
N ASN A 102 -11.79 19.24 -20.20
CA ASN A 102 -12.19 19.04 -21.58
C ASN A 102 -11.58 17.77 -22.24
N GLN A 103 -10.56 17.16 -21.61
CA GLN A 103 -10.03 15.86 -22.06
C GLN A 103 -10.86 14.68 -21.55
N LYS A 104 -11.68 14.89 -20.52
CA LYS A 104 -12.45 13.84 -19.86
C LYS A 104 -13.60 13.38 -20.77
N LYS A 105 -13.58 12.11 -21.16
CA LYS A 105 -14.62 11.47 -21.95
C LYS A 105 -15.59 10.71 -21.05
N GLU A 106 -16.79 10.48 -21.53
CA GLU A 106 -17.71 9.54 -20.87
C GLU A 106 -17.17 8.13 -20.93
N SER A 107 -17.18 7.44 -19.78
CA SER A 107 -16.70 6.07 -19.66
C SER A 107 -17.33 5.41 -18.43
N THR A 108 -17.35 4.09 -18.41
CA THR A 108 -17.69 3.29 -17.23
C THR A 108 -16.43 2.92 -16.44
N LEU A 109 -16.62 2.45 -15.21
CA LEU A 109 -15.49 1.96 -14.41
C LEU A 109 -14.80 0.76 -15.09
N GLU A 110 -15.58 -0.15 -15.63
CA GLU A 110 -15.12 -1.36 -16.32
C GLU A 110 -14.31 -1.03 -17.58
N ASN A 111 -14.80 -0.12 -18.40
CA ASN A 111 -14.08 0.34 -19.60
C ASN A 111 -12.77 1.03 -19.24
N THR A 112 -12.79 1.92 -18.24
CA THR A 112 -11.61 2.64 -17.78
C THR A 112 -10.55 1.68 -17.19
N GLN A 113 -10.98 0.63 -16.49
CA GLN A 113 -10.09 -0.42 -16.01
C GLN A 113 -9.50 -1.21 -17.19
N SER A 114 -10.32 -1.61 -18.16
CA SER A 114 -9.87 -2.35 -19.34
C SER A 114 -8.83 -1.58 -20.16
N GLU A 115 -9.03 -0.27 -20.36
CA GLU A 115 -8.05 0.60 -20.99
C GLU A 115 -6.72 0.64 -20.21
N ASN A 116 -6.80 0.72 -18.87
CA ASN A 116 -5.60 0.77 -18.04
C ASN A 116 -4.77 -0.53 -18.06
N GLU A 117 -5.37 -1.69 -18.40
CA GLU A 117 -4.65 -2.97 -18.51
C GLU A 117 -3.51 -2.89 -19.56
N THR A 118 -3.69 -2.08 -20.61
CA THR A 118 -2.73 -1.94 -21.73
C THR A 118 -2.14 -0.53 -21.86
N ALA A 119 -2.58 0.44 -21.07
CA ALA A 119 -2.11 1.82 -21.11
C ALA A 119 -0.59 1.94 -20.91
N LYS A 120 0.00 3.07 -21.31
CA LYS A 120 1.43 3.36 -21.09
C LYS A 120 1.73 3.67 -19.63
N LEU A 121 0.80 4.37 -18.97
CA LEU A 121 0.84 4.58 -17.51
C LEU A 121 -0.18 3.65 -16.87
N ARG A 122 0.28 2.76 -15.98
CA ARG A 122 -0.56 1.67 -15.45
C ARG A 122 -0.73 1.74 -13.96
N CYS A 123 -1.96 1.62 -13.50
CA CYS A 123 -2.29 1.43 -12.09
C CYS A 123 -2.00 -0.02 -11.69
N VAL A 124 -0.80 -0.28 -11.18
CA VAL A 124 -0.35 -1.64 -10.78
C VAL A 124 -0.80 -2.02 -9.37
N ALA A 125 -1.30 -1.07 -8.60
CA ALA A 125 -1.88 -1.30 -7.27
C ALA A 125 -2.86 -0.19 -6.91
N LEU A 126 -4.00 -0.58 -6.34
CA LEU A 126 -4.96 0.33 -5.69
C LEU A 126 -5.02 -0.01 -4.21
N CYS A 127 -4.87 1.01 -3.36
CA CYS A 127 -4.96 0.91 -1.92
C CYS A 127 -6.10 1.77 -1.39
N ILE A 128 -6.89 1.23 -0.46
CA ILE A 128 -7.97 1.94 0.22
C ILE A 128 -7.69 1.95 1.71
N GLU A 129 -7.68 3.14 2.33
CA GLU A 129 -7.61 3.31 3.77
C GLU A 129 -9.02 3.31 4.36
N THR A 130 -9.23 2.56 5.44
CA THR A 130 -10.54 2.45 6.09
C THR A 130 -10.44 2.06 7.57
N LYS A 131 -11.60 1.90 8.22
CA LYS A 131 -11.73 1.37 9.59
C LYS A 131 -12.10 -0.12 9.56
N PRO A 132 -11.79 -0.90 10.62
CA PRO A 132 -12.15 -2.32 10.69
C PRO A 132 -13.63 -2.62 10.53
N ASP A 133 -14.51 -1.84 11.15
CA ASP A 133 -15.97 -1.99 11.07
C ASP A 133 -16.56 -1.73 9.66
N TRP A 134 -15.78 -1.11 8.76
CA TRP A 134 -16.08 -0.88 7.35
C TRP A 134 -15.36 -1.85 6.42
N CYS A 135 -15.04 -3.06 6.89
CA CYS A 135 -14.44 -4.15 6.12
C CYS A 135 -15.24 -5.45 6.22
N ARG A 136 -16.55 -5.37 6.05
CA ARG A 136 -17.46 -6.51 5.94
C ARG A 136 -17.52 -7.02 4.50
N LYS A 137 -18.11 -8.19 4.25
CA LYS A 137 -18.17 -8.84 2.93
C LYS A 137 -18.62 -7.91 1.80
N ASN A 138 -19.68 -7.12 2.00
CA ASN A 138 -20.19 -6.16 1.03
C ASN A 138 -19.17 -5.05 0.71
N HIS A 139 -18.49 -4.49 1.73
CA HIS A 139 -17.46 -3.48 1.53
C HIS A 139 -16.25 -4.03 0.76
N ILE A 140 -15.85 -5.27 1.09
CA ILE A 140 -14.73 -5.94 0.41
C ILE A 140 -15.10 -6.24 -1.05
N ASN A 141 -16.32 -6.70 -1.34
CA ASN A 141 -16.79 -6.90 -2.70
C ASN A 141 -16.72 -5.61 -3.53
N GLN A 142 -17.14 -4.49 -2.94
CA GLN A 142 -17.05 -3.19 -3.59
C GLN A 142 -15.58 -2.78 -3.80
N MET A 143 -14.71 -2.91 -2.80
CA MET A 143 -13.28 -2.62 -2.95
C MET A 143 -12.62 -3.49 -4.04
N LEU A 144 -12.98 -4.76 -4.14
CA LEU A 144 -12.50 -5.65 -5.20
C LEU A 144 -13.00 -5.24 -6.58
N LYS A 145 -14.28 -4.84 -6.72
CA LYS A 145 -14.85 -4.27 -7.96
C LYS A 145 -14.06 -3.03 -8.40
N LEU A 146 -13.69 -2.17 -7.46
CA LEU A 146 -12.87 -0.98 -7.71
C LEU A 146 -11.44 -1.31 -8.16
N GLY A 147 -10.97 -2.55 -7.99
CA GLY A 147 -9.62 -3.00 -8.33
C GLY A 147 -8.61 -2.88 -7.19
N ALA A 148 -9.08 -2.80 -5.94
CA ALA A 148 -8.19 -2.75 -4.78
C ALA A 148 -7.32 -4.01 -4.67
N THR A 149 -6.06 -3.81 -4.31
CA THR A 149 -5.09 -4.89 -4.04
C THR A 149 -4.57 -4.83 -2.60
N ARG A 150 -4.79 -3.72 -1.92
CA ARG A 150 -4.41 -3.52 -0.51
C ARG A 150 -5.46 -2.72 0.23
N VAL A 151 -5.71 -3.11 1.46
CA VAL A 151 -6.52 -2.34 2.41
C VAL A 151 -5.65 -1.97 3.61
N GLU A 152 -5.75 -0.72 4.02
CA GLU A 152 -5.06 -0.22 5.21
C GLU A 152 -6.08 0.04 6.30
N LEU A 153 -5.97 -0.72 7.39
CA LEU A 153 -6.89 -0.68 8.52
C LEU A 153 -6.39 0.25 9.61
N GLY A 154 -7.21 1.20 9.99
CA GLY A 154 -6.98 2.06 11.15
C GLY A 154 -7.25 1.32 12.48
N VAL A 155 -6.43 0.33 12.82
CA VAL A 155 -6.52 -0.46 14.07
C VAL A 155 -6.22 0.40 15.29
N GLN A 156 -5.14 1.16 15.25
CA GLN A 156 -4.64 2.14 16.20
C GLN A 156 -4.10 1.53 17.50
N THR A 157 -4.86 0.71 18.21
CA THR A 157 -4.51 0.05 19.46
C THR A 157 -5.27 -1.27 19.62
N LEU A 158 -4.78 -2.16 20.49
CA LEU A 158 -5.46 -3.41 20.87
C LEU A 158 -6.16 -3.31 22.23
N TYR A 159 -6.44 -2.11 22.73
CA TYR A 159 -7.14 -1.88 24.00
C TYR A 159 -8.52 -1.29 23.75
N GLU A 160 -9.60 -2.06 24.06
CA GLU A 160 -10.99 -1.64 23.89
C GLU A 160 -11.31 -0.33 24.62
N GLN A 161 -10.79 -0.14 25.83
CA GLN A 161 -11.01 1.09 26.59
C GLN A 161 -10.41 2.31 25.88
N VAL A 162 -9.25 2.17 25.23
CA VAL A 162 -8.60 3.25 24.49
C VAL A 162 -9.36 3.54 23.19
N LEU A 163 -9.84 2.49 22.49
CA LEU A 163 -10.71 2.66 21.31
C LEU A 163 -12.00 3.42 21.65
N LYS A 164 -12.63 3.10 22.79
CA LYS A 164 -13.82 3.83 23.30
C LYS A 164 -13.49 5.27 23.64
N LYS A 165 -12.42 5.50 24.42
CA LYS A 165 -11.98 6.84 24.85
C LYS A 165 -11.67 7.76 23.67
N THR A 166 -11.09 7.21 22.60
CA THR A 166 -10.74 7.93 21.36
C THR A 166 -11.87 7.94 20.33
N ASN A 167 -13.06 7.46 20.70
CA ASN A 167 -14.27 7.42 19.87
C ASN A 167 -14.03 6.78 18.48
N ARG A 168 -13.33 5.63 18.46
CA ARG A 168 -12.99 4.96 17.19
C ARG A 168 -14.16 4.25 16.53
N GLY A 169 -15.17 3.81 17.31
CA GLY A 169 -16.39 3.18 16.84
C GLY A 169 -16.22 1.74 16.33
N HIS A 170 -15.03 1.13 16.37
CA HIS A 170 -14.81 -0.28 16.08
C HIS A 170 -14.25 -1.01 17.30
N THR A 171 -14.36 -2.33 17.30
CA THR A 171 -13.91 -3.25 18.34
C THR A 171 -12.70 -4.08 17.89
N LEU A 172 -12.06 -4.79 18.83
CA LEU A 172 -11.03 -5.78 18.49
C LEU A 172 -11.62 -6.94 17.65
N LYS A 173 -12.88 -7.32 17.92
CA LYS A 173 -13.57 -8.33 17.11
C LYS A 173 -13.72 -7.89 15.65
N ASP A 174 -14.04 -6.61 15.40
CA ASP A 174 -14.09 -6.05 14.05
C ASP A 174 -12.71 -6.12 13.38
N THR A 175 -11.64 -5.81 14.10
CA THR A 175 -10.26 -5.90 13.59
C THR A 175 -9.88 -7.32 13.18
N ILE A 176 -10.17 -8.31 14.04
CA ILE A 176 -9.89 -9.73 13.76
C ILE A 176 -10.70 -10.21 12.56
N LYS A 177 -12.01 -9.93 12.53
CA LYS A 177 -12.89 -10.37 11.43
C LYS A 177 -12.55 -9.68 10.11
N ALA A 178 -12.26 -8.38 10.13
CA ALA A 178 -11.81 -7.64 8.94
C ALA A 178 -10.52 -8.21 8.39
N THR A 179 -9.55 -8.52 9.24
CA THR A 179 -8.26 -9.10 8.83
C THR A 179 -8.45 -10.47 8.16
N GLN A 180 -9.27 -11.35 8.75
CA GLN A 180 -9.61 -12.65 8.17
C GLN A 180 -10.25 -12.49 6.78
N LEU A 181 -11.33 -11.71 6.69
CA LEU A 181 -12.06 -11.53 5.43
C LEU A 181 -11.18 -10.94 4.32
N LEU A 182 -10.35 -9.94 4.64
CA LEU A 182 -9.43 -9.33 3.69
C LEU A 182 -8.37 -10.32 3.20
N LYS A 183 -7.77 -11.10 4.11
CA LYS A 183 -6.75 -12.10 3.75
C LYS A 183 -7.37 -13.22 2.92
N ASP A 184 -8.54 -13.72 3.27
CA ASP A 184 -9.23 -14.78 2.54
C ASP A 184 -9.81 -14.32 1.19
N SER A 185 -9.93 -12.98 1.00
CA SER A 185 -10.18 -12.34 -0.30
C SER A 185 -8.88 -11.97 -1.04
N LEU A 186 -7.73 -12.46 -0.59
CA LEU A 186 -6.39 -12.25 -1.14
C LEU A 186 -5.88 -10.80 -1.08
N LEU A 187 -6.58 -9.88 -0.43
CA LEU A 187 -6.15 -8.50 -0.26
C LEU A 187 -4.96 -8.42 0.71
N LYS A 188 -3.99 -7.56 0.41
CA LYS A 188 -2.92 -7.21 1.35
C LYS A 188 -3.49 -6.39 2.48
N VAL A 189 -3.03 -6.63 3.70
CA VAL A 189 -3.50 -5.95 4.91
C VAL A 189 -2.37 -5.15 5.54
N CYS A 190 -2.59 -3.84 5.69
CA CYS A 190 -1.67 -2.96 6.41
C CYS A 190 -2.39 -2.40 7.65
N TYR A 191 -1.73 -2.44 8.80
CA TYR A 191 -2.26 -1.80 10.00
C TYR A 191 -1.66 -0.41 10.19
N HIS A 192 -2.51 0.53 10.61
CA HIS A 192 -2.08 1.78 11.20
C HIS A 192 -2.15 1.62 12.71
N MET A 193 -1.02 1.81 13.39
CA MET A 193 -0.91 1.78 14.86
C MET A 193 -0.50 3.15 15.36
N MET A 194 -1.09 3.56 16.49
CA MET A 194 -0.87 4.88 17.07
C MET A 194 -0.35 4.76 18.51
N PRO A 195 0.95 4.61 18.73
CA PRO A 195 1.49 4.67 20.07
C PRO A 195 1.34 6.07 20.69
N GLY A 196 1.22 6.11 22.02
CA GLY A 196 1.04 7.34 22.79
C GLY A 196 -0.38 7.91 22.67
N LEU A 197 -1.41 7.08 22.50
CA LEU A 197 -2.80 7.52 22.65
C LEU A 197 -3.09 7.88 24.11
N ILE A 198 -4.16 8.64 24.34
CA ILE A 198 -4.59 8.97 25.71
C ILE A 198 -4.81 7.69 26.53
N ASP A 199 -4.41 7.74 27.80
CA ASP A 199 -4.50 6.63 28.76
C ASP A 199 -3.69 5.38 28.34
N THR A 200 -2.64 5.53 27.47
CA THR A 200 -1.70 4.44 27.18
C THR A 200 -0.37 4.64 27.89
N THR A 201 0.25 3.53 28.31
CA THR A 201 1.61 3.49 28.82
C THR A 201 2.59 2.96 27.77
N GLU A 202 3.90 3.07 28.02
CA GLU A 202 4.94 2.50 27.13
C GLU A 202 4.78 0.98 27.00
N GLU A 203 4.43 0.30 28.09
CA GLU A 203 4.20 -1.15 28.11
C GLU A 203 2.99 -1.55 27.25
N MET A 204 1.91 -0.77 27.32
CA MET A 204 0.73 -0.97 26.48
C MET A 204 1.06 -0.77 25.00
N ASP A 205 1.84 0.24 24.66
CA ASP A 205 2.27 0.48 23.27
C ASP A 205 3.21 -0.61 22.76
N MET A 206 4.14 -1.09 23.60
CA MET A 206 5.00 -2.23 23.29
C MET A 206 4.18 -3.52 23.09
N TYR A 207 3.18 -3.77 23.95
CA TYR A 207 2.25 -4.88 23.79
C TYR A 207 1.55 -4.79 22.42
N ASN A 208 0.94 -3.65 22.10
CA ASN A 208 0.30 -3.40 20.82
C ASN A 208 1.19 -3.77 19.62
N LEU A 209 2.43 -3.25 19.61
CA LEU A 209 3.36 -3.40 18.50
C LEU A 209 3.99 -4.81 18.41
N THR A 210 3.87 -5.61 19.47
CA THR A 210 4.38 -6.98 19.53
C THR A 210 3.26 -7.99 19.29
N GLU A 211 2.11 -7.81 19.94
CA GLU A 211 0.99 -8.74 19.90
C GLU A 211 0.39 -8.89 18.50
N ILE A 212 0.37 -7.82 17.70
CA ILE A 212 -0.07 -7.91 16.29
C ILE A 212 0.72 -8.91 15.45
N PHE A 213 1.89 -9.36 15.91
CA PHE A 213 2.70 -10.39 15.25
C PHE A 213 2.72 -11.72 16.00
N LYS A 214 2.56 -11.73 17.33
CA LYS A 214 2.48 -12.95 18.14
C LYS A 214 1.18 -13.69 17.89
N SER A 215 0.06 -12.99 18.04
CA SER A 215 -1.26 -13.57 17.80
C SER A 215 -1.50 -13.80 16.31
N GLU A 216 -1.87 -15.02 15.95
CA GLU A 216 -2.25 -15.38 14.59
C GLU A 216 -3.53 -14.71 14.11
N SER A 217 -4.34 -14.17 15.02
CA SER A 217 -5.56 -13.42 14.69
C SER A 217 -5.28 -12.14 13.89
N TYR A 218 -4.05 -11.61 13.95
CA TYR A 218 -3.67 -10.37 13.30
C TYR A 218 -2.67 -10.59 12.15
N ARG A 219 -1.39 -10.60 12.42
CA ARG A 219 -0.25 -10.80 11.49
C ARG A 219 -0.38 -10.01 10.18
N PRO A 220 -0.36 -8.66 10.24
CA PRO A 220 -0.49 -7.81 9.06
C PRO A 220 0.71 -7.96 8.12
N ASP A 221 0.48 -7.75 6.81
CA ASP A 221 1.53 -7.78 5.77
C ASP A 221 2.43 -6.54 5.81
N ALA A 222 1.86 -5.43 6.28
CA ALA A 222 2.55 -4.16 6.40
C ALA A 222 2.09 -3.38 7.63
N LEU A 223 2.90 -2.40 8.03
CA LEU A 223 2.67 -1.60 9.23
C LEU A 223 3.02 -0.14 8.97
N LYS A 224 2.14 0.75 9.36
CA LYS A 224 2.39 2.18 9.55
C LYS A 224 2.29 2.48 11.04
N ILE A 225 3.32 3.09 11.60
CA ILE A 225 3.36 3.48 13.02
C ILE A 225 3.32 5.00 13.06
N TYR A 226 2.31 5.54 13.70
CA TYR A 226 2.07 6.97 13.78
C TYR A 226 2.01 7.41 15.26
N PRO A 227 3.14 7.77 15.88
CA PRO A 227 3.10 8.36 17.22
C PRO A 227 2.04 9.47 17.28
N THR A 228 1.26 9.46 18.33
CA THR A 228 0.15 10.39 18.51
C THR A 228 0.68 11.81 18.64
N MET A 229 0.12 12.74 17.88
CA MET A 229 0.51 14.16 17.86
C MET A 229 -0.68 15.02 18.20
N VAL A 230 -0.46 16.09 18.94
CA VAL A 230 -1.47 17.09 19.25
C VAL A 230 -1.66 18.01 18.05
N MET A 231 -2.88 18.03 17.52
CA MET A 231 -3.24 18.79 16.33
C MET A 231 -4.24 19.90 16.66
N PRO A 232 -4.14 21.06 16.00
CA PRO A 232 -5.14 22.12 16.14
C PRO A 232 -6.54 21.61 15.76
N GLY A 233 -7.56 22.06 16.49
CA GLY A 233 -8.97 21.75 16.22
C GLY A 233 -9.39 20.33 16.58
N THR A 234 -8.62 19.62 17.40
CA THR A 234 -8.98 18.29 17.89
C THR A 234 -9.35 18.31 19.37
N PRO A 235 -10.24 17.42 19.84
CA PRO A 235 -10.54 17.28 21.27
C PRO A 235 -9.27 16.99 22.12
N LEU A 236 -8.30 16.30 21.54
CA LEU A 236 -7.02 16.00 22.20
C LEU A 236 -6.22 17.26 22.56
N LEU A 237 -6.36 18.34 21.77
CA LEU A 237 -5.73 19.62 22.08
C LEU A 237 -6.28 20.22 23.37
N GLU A 238 -7.58 20.12 23.64
CA GLU A 238 -8.18 20.63 24.86
C GLU A 238 -7.72 19.82 26.09
N GLN A 239 -7.60 18.52 25.97
CA GLN A 239 -7.03 17.64 27.03
C GLN A 239 -5.55 17.98 27.29
N TYR A 240 -4.78 18.23 26.22
CA TYR A 240 -3.37 18.66 26.34
C TYR A 240 -3.26 20.00 27.09
N LYS A 241 -4.09 21.01 26.75
CA LYS A 241 -4.09 22.31 27.43
C LYS A 241 -4.44 22.22 28.91
N LYS A 242 -5.28 21.27 29.29
CA LYS A 242 -5.65 20.99 30.69
C LYS A 242 -4.60 20.16 31.44
N GLY A 243 -3.56 19.69 30.77
CA GLY A 243 -2.56 18.78 31.36
C GLY A 243 -3.03 17.33 31.53
N GLU A 244 -4.18 16.99 30.96
CA GLU A 244 -4.78 15.62 31.01
C GLU A 244 -4.13 14.67 30.00
N PHE A 245 -3.38 15.17 29.03
CA PHE A 245 -2.67 14.39 28.02
C PHE A 245 -1.24 14.90 27.81
N ILE A 246 -0.28 13.96 27.81
CA ILE A 246 1.13 14.23 27.52
C ILE A 246 1.53 13.39 26.30
N PRO A 247 1.88 14.03 25.16
CA PRO A 247 2.25 13.30 23.96
C PRO A 247 3.63 12.66 24.05
N LEU A 248 3.84 11.57 23.31
CA LEU A 248 5.18 11.01 23.10
C LEU A 248 6.03 11.98 22.29
N ARG A 249 7.07 12.52 22.91
CA ARG A 249 8.08 13.34 22.24
C ARG A 249 9.09 12.48 21.49
N THR A 250 9.89 13.11 20.67
CA THR A 250 10.80 12.49 19.70
C THR A 250 11.67 11.38 20.30
N GLU A 251 12.34 11.62 21.43
CA GLU A 251 13.27 10.66 22.03
C GLU A 251 12.52 9.42 22.53
N LYS A 252 11.47 9.61 23.33
CA LYS A 252 10.67 8.47 23.86
C LYS A 252 10.00 7.68 22.76
N ALA A 253 9.45 8.37 21.74
CA ALA A 253 8.88 7.70 20.58
C ALA A 253 9.94 6.90 19.79
N ALA A 254 11.17 7.42 19.68
CA ALA A 254 12.26 6.73 19.03
C ALA A 254 12.72 5.48 19.80
N ASP A 255 12.88 5.57 21.12
CA ASP A 255 13.26 4.45 21.98
C ASP A 255 12.22 3.31 21.91
N LEU A 256 10.92 3.67 21.99
CA LEU A 256 9.82 2.72 21.80
C LEU A 256 9.93 2.02 20.43
N LEU A 257 10.15 2.80 19.36
CA LEU A 257 10.26 2.23 18.01
C LEU A 257 11.50 1.38 17.80
N VAL A 258 12.63 1.70 18.43
CA VAL A 258 13.84 0.88 18.40
C VAL A 258 13.54 -0.50 19.00
N LYS A 259 12.93 -0.55 20.18
CA LYS A 259 12.52 -1.81 20.85
C LYS A 259 11.51 -2.59 19.99
N ALA A 260 10.48 -1.93 19.48
CA ALA A 260 9.44 -2.58 18.67
C ALA A 260 9.99 -3.14 17.35
N LYS A 261 10.91 -2.44 16.67
CA LYS A 261 11.44 -2.84 15.37
C LYS A 261 12.30 -4.09 15.40
N GLU A 262 12.86 -4.48 16.53
CA GLU A 262 13.58 -5.76 16.69
C GLU A 262 12.63 -6.96 16.57
N ASN A 263 11.37 -6.78 16.96
CA ASN A 263 10.35 -7.84 16.98
C ASN A 263 9.54 -7.96 15.68
N ILE A 264 9.79 -7.09 14.68
CA ILE A 264 9.03 -7.12 13.44
C ILE A 264 9.49 -8.28 12.55
N PRO A 265 8.59 -9.21 12.18
CA PRO A 265 8.97 -10.38 11.40
C PRO A 265 9.42 -10.04 9.97
N PRO A 266 10.26 -10.90 9.35
CA PRO A 266 10.81 -10.68 8.01
C PRO A 266 9.76 -10.54 6.90
N TYR A 267 8.57 -11.09 7.10
CA TYR A 267 7.48 -10.97 6.12
C TYR A 267 6.75 -9.61 6.18
N CYS A 268 6.92 -8.84 7.25
CA CYS A 268 6.21 -7.56 7.39
C CYS A 268 7.02 -6.39 6.83
N ARG A 269 6.33 -5.43 6.19
CA ARG A 269 6.93 -4.18 5.69
C ARG A 269 6.53 -3.00 6.56
N VAL A 270 7.47 -2.36 7.25
CA VAL A 270 7.21 -1.06 7.90
C VAL A 270 7.21 0.04 6.85
N MET A 271 6.03 0.46 6.44
CA MET A 271 5.86 1.46 5.39
C MET A 271 6.20 2.88 5.86
N ARG A 272 5.71 3.25 7.06
CA ARG A 272 5.95 4.57 7.66
C ARG A 272 6.11 4.46 9.17
N VAL A 273 6.82 5.41 9.77
CA VAL A 273 6.99 5.55 11.23
C VAL A 273 6.55 6.93 11.75
N GLN A 274 5.98 7.75 10.85
CA GLN A 274 5.43 9.07 11.15
C GLN A 274 4.49 9.46 10.01
N ARG A 275 3.51 10.33 10.29
CA ARG A 275 2.65 10.93 9.26
C ARG A 275 3.44 11.94 8.42
N ASP A 276 3.06 12.11 7.15
CA ASP A 276 3.59 13.14 6.26
C ASP A 276 2.87 14.48 6.56
N ILE A 277 2.97 14.95 7.79
CA ILE A 277 2.43 16.24 8.25
C ILE A 277 3.61 17.11 8.61
N PRO A 278 3.68 18.34 8.06
CA PRO A 278 4.72 19.26 8.47
C PRO A 278 4.65 19.55 9.96
N THR A 279 5.78 19.48 10.67
CA THR A 279 5.85 19.68 12.12
C THR A 279 5.32 21.05 12.55
N LYS A 280 5.47 22.05 11.68
CA LYS A 280 4.95 23.43 11.92
C LYS A 280 3.43 23.54 12.08
N VAL A 281 2.66 22.50 11.71
CA VAL A 281 1.19 22.49 11.88
C VAL A 281 0.74 21.61 13.05
N THR A 282 1.67 21.03 13.79
CA THR A 282 1.42 20.28 15.02
C THR A 282 1.69 21.16 16.25
N VAL A 283 0.99 20.92 17.35
CA VAL A 283 1.19 21.65 18.61
C VAL A 283 2.30 21.01 19.44
N ASP A 284 2.24 19.66 19.62
CA ASP A 284 3.26 18.91 20.37
C ASP A 284 3.28 17.44 19.88
N GLY A 285 4.33 16.69 20.21
CA GLY A 285 4.57 15.31 19.84
C GLY A 285 5.96 15.13 19.19
N VAL A 286 6.06 14.27 18.17
CA VAL A 286 7.30 14.13 17.39
C VAL A 286 7.53 15.36 16.52
N ASP A 287 8.60 16.07 16.77
CA ASP A 287 8.90 17.41 16.22
C ASP A 287 9.88 17.43 15.03
N ILE A 288 10.36 16.26 14.58
CA ILE A 288 11.27 16.13 13.44
C ILE A 288 10.59 15.47 12.24
N THR A 289 10.87 15.91 11.04
CA THR A 289 10.27 15.36 9.79
C THR A 289 10.97 14.11 9.30
N ASN A 290 12.24 13.89 9.62
CA ASN A 290 13.05 12.75 9.23
C ASN A 290 13.12 11.66 10.32
N PHE A 291 12.06 11.48 11.09
CA PHE A 291 11.99 10.60 12.26
C PHE A 291 12.45 9.15 11.99
N ARG A 292 12.14 8.60 10.79
CA ARG A 292 12.67 7.29 10.39
C ARG A 292 14.19 7.23 10.39
N GLN A 293 14.85 8.27 9.91
CA GLN A 293 16.32 8.33 9.84
C GLN A 293 16.89 8.41 11.25
N TYR A 294 16.27 9.20 12.12
CA TYR A 294 16.62 9.30 13.53
C TYR A 294 16.54 7.95 14.25
N VAL A 295 15.40 7.23 14.10
CA VAL A 295 15.23 5.88 14.66
C VAL A 295 16.29 4.91 14.13
N HIS A 296 16.63 4.95 12.84
CA HIS A 296 17.67 4.08 12.27
C HIS A 296 19.07 4.41 12.79
N ALA A 297 19.40 5.70 13.00
CA ALA A 297 20.66 6.11 13.59
C ALA A 297 20.78 5.60 15.05
N LEU A 298 19.69 5.71 15.82
CA LEU A 298 19.62 5.21 17.19
C LEU A 298 19.77 3.68 17.26
N MET A 299 19.08 2.94 16.35
CA MET A 299 19.25 1.48 16.23
C MET A 299 20.71 1.10 15.96
N LYS A 300 21.36 1.82 15.04
CA LYS A 300 22.79 1.58 14.73
C LYS A 300 23.68 1.82 15.95
N LYS A 301 23.46 2.92 16.69
CA LYS A 301 24.20 3.25 17.92
C LYS A 301 24.02 2.16 18.98
N GLN A 302 22.81 1.60 19.10
CA GLN A 302 22.50 0.53 20.06
C GLN A 302 22.81 -0.88 19.53
N LYS A 303 23.42 -1.03 18.35
CA LYS A 303 23.71 -2.31 17.68
C LYS A 303 22.48 -3.20 17.47
N LYS A 304 21.31 -2.60 17.29
CA LYS A 304 20.03 -3.27 17.09
C LYS A 304 19.66 -3.37 15.61
N LEU A 305 19.01 -4.47 15.21
CA LEU A 305 18.67 -4.76 13.83
C LEU A 305 17.15 -4.89 13.64
N CYS A 306 16.64 -4.39 12.53
CA CYS A 306 15.26 -4.60 12.11
C CYS A 306 15.23 -5.46 10.85
N ARG A 307 14.54 -6.59 10.91
CA ARG A 307 14.43 -7.54 9.80
C ARG A 307 13.22 -7.32 8.89
N CYS A 308 12.47 -6.24 9.07
CA CYS A 308 11.34 -5.95 8.20
C CYS A 308 11.79 -5.76 6.74
N ILE A 309 10.90 -6.04 5.78
CA ILE A 309 11.18 -5.94 4.34
C ILE A 309 11.82 -4.58 3.98
N ARG A 310 11.28 -3.46 4.52
CA ARG A 310 11.79 -2.12 4.20
C ARG A 310 13.24 -1.87 4.61
N CYS A 311 13.70 -2.50 5.68
CA CYS A 311 15.09 -2.39 6.13
C CYS A 311 16.05 -3.26 5.31
N ARG A 312 15.53 -4.30 4.67
CA ARG A 312 16.29 -5.28 3.89
C ARG A 312 16.17 -5.07 2.36
N GLU A 313 15.55 -3.97 1.91
CA GLU A 313 15.54 -3.61 0.48
C GLU A 313 16.96 -3.25 0.01
N PRO A 314 17.44 -3.79 -1.14
CA PRO A 314 18.77 -3.50 -1.66
C PRO A 314 18.95 -2.04 -2.09
N ARG A 315 17.85 -1.34 -2.45
CA ARG A 315 17.84 0.04 -2.97
C ARG A 315 18.78 0.18 -4.19
N GLN A 316 19.87 0.96 -4.06
CA GLN A 316 20.88 1.19 -5.09
C GLN A 316 22.11 0.29 -4.93
N LYS A 317 22.10 -0.62 -3.96
CA LYS A 317 23.24 -1.51 -3.73
C LYS A 317 23.26 -2.64 -4.76
N GLU A 318 24.46 -3.05 -5.12
CA GLU A 318 24.70 -4.14 -6.05
C GLU A 318 24.31 -5.49 -5.40
N VAL A 319 23.71 -6.36 -6.19
CA VAL A 319 23.31 -7.70 -5.80
C VAL A 319 23.80 -8.68 -6.86
N HIS A 320 24.57 -9.69 -6.45
CA HIS A 320 25.09 -10.72 -7.33
C HIS A 320 24.19 -11.96 -7.31
N GLU A 321 23.87 -12.49 -8.48
CA GLU A 321 22.95 -13.63 -8.66
C GLU A 321 23.41 -14.89 -7.93
N LYS A 322 24.74 -15.15 -7.92
CA LYS A 322 25.36 -16.29 -7.22
C LYS A 322 25.14 -16.30 -5.70
N ASP A 323 24.87 -15.13 -5.11
CA ASP A 323 24.66 -14.97 -3.67
C ASP A 323 23.17 -15.10 -3.28
N LEU A 324 22.28 -15.30 -4.28
CA LEU A 324 20.84 -15.36 -4.07
C LEU A 324 20.39 -16.77 -3.68
N THR A 325 19.53 -16.82 -2.66
CA THR A 325 18.89 -18.05 -2.21
C THR A 325 17.40 -17.83 -2.04
N THR A 326 16.62 -18.88 -2.29
CA THR A 326 15.17 -18.88 -2.01
C THR A 326 14.95 -19.32 -0.57
N ARG A 327 14.17 -18.52 0.20
CA ARG A 327 13.71 -18.86 1.55
C ARG A 327 12.21 -18.94 1.59
N LYS A 328 11.69 -19.81 2.45
CA LYS A 328 10.27 -20.02 2.71
C LYS A 328 10.01 -19.85 4.20
N MET A 329 8.98 -19.09 4.53
CA MET A 329 8.48 -18.95 5.89
C MET A 329 7.01 -19.29 5.87
N ILE A 330 6.62 -20.36 6.55
CA ILE A 330 5.23 -20.79 6.68
C ILE A 330 4.74 -20.35 8.06
N TYR A 331 3.57 -19.73 8.10
CA TYR A 331 2.97 -19.28 9.36
C TYR A 331 1.44 -19.18 9.23
N ASN A 332 0.75 -19.42 10.33
CA ASN A 332 -0.71 -19.24 10.39
C ASN A 332 -1.03 -17.74 10.56
N ALA A 333 -2.08 -17.28 9.89
CA ALA A 333 -2.60 -15.92 10.05
C ALA A 333 -4.10 -15.91 9.79
N SER A 334 -4.89 -15.39 10.73
CA SER A 334 -6.34 -15.36 10.63
C SER A 334 -6.91 -16.72 10.17
N GLN A 335 -6.52 -17.77 10.87
CA GLN A 335 -6.89 -19.18 10.68
C GLN A 335 -6.41 -19.84 9.36
N GLY A 336 -6.01 -19.08 8.36
CA GLY A 336 -5.43 -19.61 7.12
C GLY A 336 -3.91 -19.69 7.19
N THR A 337 -3.29 -20.36 6.22
CA THR A 337 -1.84 -20.50 6.12
C THR A 337 -1.25 -19.51 5.14
N GLU A 338 -0.22 -18.82 5.56
CA GLU A 338 0.60 -17.93 4.73
C GLU A 338 1.95 -18.56 4.45
N VAL A 339 2.42 -18.45 3.22
CA VAL A 339 3.78 -18.81 2.84
C VAL A 339 4.46 -17.57 2.27
N PHE A 340 5.44 -17.04 2.98
CA PHE A 340 6.28 -15.95 2.51
C PHE A 340 7.50 -16.55 1.81
N ILE A 341 7.53 -16.47 0.50
CA ILE A 341 8.61 -16.97 -0.35
C ILE A 341 9.47 -15.77 -0.73
N SER A 342 10.74 -15.78 -0.38
CA SER A 342 11.65 -14.65 -0.65
C SER A 342 12.93 -15.11 -1.34
N LYS A 343 13.40 -14.28 -2.28
CA LYS A 343 14.74 -14.37 -2.88
C LYS A 343 15.64 -13.41 -2.12
N GLU A 344 16.65 -13.95 -1.44
CA GLU A 344 17.47 -13.21 -0.49
C GLU A 344 18.96 -13.32 -0.81
N ASP A 345 19.65 -12.18 -0.73
CA ASP A 345 21.12 -12.13 -0.67
C ASP A 345 21.53 -12.36 0.78
N LYS A 346 22.08 -13.56 1.05
CA LYS A 346 22.49 -13.95 2.40
C LYS A 346 23.66 -13.14 2.94
N LYS A 347 24.59 -12.74 2.05
CA LYS A 347 25.82 -12.04 2.43
C LYS A 347 25.50 -10.64 2.96
N ASN A 348 24.55 -9.95 2.33
CA ASN A 348 24.19 -8.58 2.65
C ASN A 348 22.89 -8.44 3.42
N ASP A 349 22.19 -9.53 3.71
CA ASP A 349 20.85 -9.59 4.31
C ASP A 349 19.81 -8.77 3.53
N PHE A 350 19.81 -8.84 2.19
CA PHE A 350 18.84 -8.15 1.36
C PHE A 350 17.73 -9.09 0.89
N ILE A 351 16.50 -8.55 0.79
CA ILE A 351 15.37 -9.19 0.09
C ILE A 351 15.31 -8.59 -1.32
N VAL A 352 15.61 -9.39 -2.33
CA VAL A 352 15.62 -8.98 -3.74
C VAL A 352 14.23 -9.12 -4.37
N GLY A 353 13.46 -10.08 -3.91
CA GLY A 353 12.07 -10.25 -4.32
C GLY A 353 11.33 -11.18 -3.37
N PHE A 354 10.02 -11.14 -3.42
CA PHE A 354 9.18 -12.04 -2.64
C PHE A 354 7.80 -12.26 -3.26
N CYS A 355 7.20 -13.40 -2.91
CA CYS A 355 5.83 -13.76 -3.20
C CYS A 355 5.12 -14.08 -1.88
N ARG A 356 3.87 -13.64 -1.72
CA ARG A 356 2.98 -14.02 -0.63
C ARG A 356 1.94 -14.98 -1.15
N LEU A 357 2.02 -16.21 -0.72
CA LEU A 357 1.04 -17.24 -1.01
C LEU A 357 0.15 -17.44 0.23
N ARG A 358 -1.16 -17.55 0.02
CA ARG A 358 -2.14 -17.87 1.05
C ARG A 358 -2.95 -19.09 0.68
N ILE A 359 -3.15 -19.94 1.66
CA ILE A 359 -4.19 -20.98 1.66
C ILE A 359 -5.32 -20.41 2.52
N PRO A 360 -6.43 -19.97 1.93
CA PRO A 360 -7.54 -19.36 2.66
C PRO A 360 -8.20 -20.33 3.64
N PHE A 361 -8.75 -19.81 4.73
CA PHE A 361 -9.48 -20.63 5.70
C PHE A 361 -10.98 -20.72 5.35
N GLU A 362 -11.64 -19.58 5.24
CA GLU A 362 -13.09 -19.48 4.98
C GLU A 362 -13.34 -18.39 3.91
N PRO A 363 -12.98 -18.66 2.64
CA PRO A 363 -13.22 -17.71 1.57
C PRO A 363 -14.72 -17.57 1.33
N PHE A 364 -15.17 -16.33 1.08
CA PHE A 364 -16.57 -16.04 0.77
C PHE A 364 -16.81 -15.64 -0.70
N ARG A 365 -15.73 -15.62 -1.48
CA ARG A 365 -15.78 -15.28 -2.90
C ARG A 365 -15.94 -16.57 -3.71
N GLU A 366 -16.81 -16.54 -4.72
CA GLU A 366 -17.08 -17.69 -5.60
C GLU A 366 -15.85 -18.16 -6.38
N GLU A 367 -14.98 -17.19 -6.73
CA GLU A 367 -13.75 -17.48 -7.46
C GLU A 367 -12.71 -18.22 -6.62
N ILE A 368 -12.85 -18.22 -5.29
CA ILE A 368 -11.90 -18.83 -4.35
C ILE A 368 -12.57 -20.04 -3.69
N THR A 369 -12.35 -21.22 -4.27
CA THR A 369 -12.87 -22.50 -3.75
C THR A 369 -11.96 -23.08 -2.65
N PRO A 370 -12.36 -24.12 -1.91
CA PRO A 370 -11.52 -24.76 -0.89
C PRO A 370 -10.18 -25.31 -1.43
N LYS A 371 -10.08 -25.60 -2.75
CA LYS A 371 -8.85 -26.06 -3.42
C LYS A 371 -8.14 -24.93 -4.17
N THR A 372 -8.39 -23.68 -3.79
CA THR A 372 -7.75 -22.50 -4.39
C THR A 372 -6.70 -21.93 -3.45
N ALA A 373 -5.45 -21.84 -3.92
CA ALA A 373 -4.42 -21.03 -3.29
C ALA A 373 -4.40 -19.61 -3.90
N GLY A 374 -3.90 -18.65 -3.16
CA GLY A 374 -3.89 -17.26 -3.61
C GLY A 374 -2.54 -16.56 -3.53
N ILE A 375 -2.06 -15.99 -4.63
CA ILE A 375 -0.94 -15.04 -4.62
C ILE A 375 -1.48 -13.66 -4.28
N ARG A 376 -1.12 -13.19 -3.08
CA ARG A 376 -1.57 -11.90 -2.54
C ARG A 376 -0.62 -10.75 -2.87
N GLN A 377 0.64 -11.06 -3.16
CA GLN A 377 1.64 -10.09 -3.59
C GLN A 377 2.81 -10.79 -4.27
N LEU A 378 3.23 -10.24 -5.41
CA LEU A 378 4.52 -10.50 -6.02
C LEU A 378 5.28 -9.18 -6.11
N HIS A 379 6.52 -9.13 -5.64
CA HIS A 379 7.33 -7.93 -5.70
C HIS A 379 8.80 -8.28 -5.92
N VAL A 380 9.43 -7.64 -6.90
CA VAL A 380 10.86 -7.74 -7.15
C VAL A 380 11.47 -6.35 -7.06
N TYR A 381 12.48 -6.19 -6.22
CA TYR A 381 13.22 -4.95 -6.03
C TYR A 381 14.30 -4.79 -7.11
N GLY A 382 14.62 -3.56 -7.45
CA GLY A 382 15.65 -3.20 -8.41
C GLY A 382 15.40 -1.81 -8.97
N GLN A 383 16.28 -1.35 -9.86
CA GLN A 383 16.02 -0.13 -10.63
C GLN A 383 14.73 -0.35 -11.44
N ALA A 384 13.80 0.59 -11.34
CA ALA A 384 12.55 0.53 -12.09
C ALA A 384 12.86 0.48 -13.61
N VAL A 385 12.49 -0.62 -14.24
CA VAL A 385 12.59 -0.76 -15.69
C VAL A 385 11.22 -0.51 -16.28
N ARG A 386 11.15 0.27 -17.37
CA ARG A 386 9.90 0.57 -18.07
C ARG A 386 9.18 -0.72 -18.48
N ILE A 387 7.86 -0.69 -18.46
CA ILE A 387 7.05 -1.82 -18.91
C ILE A 387 7.35 -2.09 -20.40
N GLY A 388 7.72 -3.34 -20.71
CA GLY A 388 8.05 -3.77 -22.08
C GLY A 388 9.49 -3.53 -22.52
N VAL A 389 10.35 -2.92 -21.68
CA VAL A 389 11.79 -2.75 -21.97
C VAL A 389 12.60 -3.79 -21.22
N SER A 390 13.49 -4.50 -21.92
CA SER A 390 14.46 -5.42 -21.31
C SER A 390 15.81 -4.71 -21.16
N LYS A 391 16.27 -4.52 -19.91
CA LYS A 391 17.66 -4.17 -19.62
C LYS A 391 18.35 -5.41 -19.05
N LYS A 392 19.31 -5.98 -19.79
CA LYS A 392 20.04 -7.22 -19.41
C LYS A 392 20.69 -7.15 -18.02
N GLU A 393 21.02 -5.96 -17.53
CA GLU A 393 21.68 -5.75 -16.23
C GLU A 393 20.70 -5.53 -15.07
N ALA A 394 19.40 -5.31 -15.32
CA ALA A 394 18.46 -5.03 -14.27
C ALA A 394 17.97 -6.32 -13.60
N ILE A 395 18.11 -6.41 -12.28
CA ILE A 395 17.66 -7.55 -11.44
C ILE A 395 16.20 -7.92 -11.71
N GLN A 396 15.33 -6.96 -12.01
CA GLN A 396 13.91 -7.20 -12.33
C GLN A 396 13.70 -8.09 -13.57
N HIS A 397 14.68 -8.21 -14.48
CA HIS A 397 14.58 -9.01 -15.70
C HIS A 397 15.31 -10.36 -15.64
N LYS A 398 15.94 -10.69 -14.52
CA LYS A 398 16.65 -11.98 -14.32
C LYS A 398 15.76 -13.17 -14.00
N GLY A 399 14.45 -13.09 -14.25
CA GLY A 399 13.54 -14.22 -14.04
C GLY A 399 13.05 -14.41 -12.59
N ILE A 400 13.53 -13.63 -11.62
CA ILE A 400 13.20 -13.79 -10.19
C ILE A 400 11.68 -13.84 -9.94
N GLY A 401 10.91 -12.97 -10.63
CA GLY A 401 9.45 -12.99 -10.51
C GLY A 401 8.83 -14.31 -11.01
N THR A 402 9.45 -14.94 -12.02
CA THR A 402 9.03 -16.24 -12.54
C THR A 402 9.30 -17.31 -11.51
N GLU A 403 10.53 -17.41 -11.03
CA GLU A 403 10.92 -18.40 -10.01
C GLU A 403 10.02 -18.33 -8.77
N LEU A 404 9.67 -17.10 -8.32
CA LEU A 404 8.81 -16.91 -7.16
C LEU A 404 7.36 -17.37 -7.39
N VAL A 405 6.80 -17.16 -8.60
CA VAL A 405 5.45 -17.60 -8.94
C VAL A 405 5.44 -19.11 -9.14
N ASP A 406 6.41 -19.67 -9.88
CA ASP A 406 6.52 -21.10 -10.14
C ASP A 406 6.69 -21.88 -8.81
N GLU A 407 7.49 -21.34 -7.88
CA GLU A 407 7.65 -21.91 -6.54
C GLU A 407 6.34 -21.83 -5.73
N ALA A 408 5.57 -20.72 -5.85
CA ALA A 408 4.28 -20.60 -5.20
C ALA A 408 3.25 -21.61 -5.76
N GLU A 409 3.20 -21.80 -7.10
CA GLU A 409 2.35 -22.81 -7.75
C GLU A 409 2.74 -24.22 -7.30
N LYS A 410 4.05 -24.53 -7.24
CA LYS A 410 4.56 -25.80 -6.75
C LYS A 410 4.13 -26.08 -5.31
N ILE A 411 4.35 -25.13 -4.41
CA ILE A 411 3.98 -25.27 -3.00
C ILE A 411 2.47 -25.48 -2.85
N ALA A 412 1.65 -24.71 -3.60
CA ALA A 412 0.20 -24.82 -3.56
C ALA A 412 -0.27 -26.22 -3.99
N ARG A 413 0.29 -26.76 -5.09
CA ARG A 413 -0.08 -28.08 -5.64
C ARG A 413 0.44 -29.22 -4.76
N GLU A 414 1.74 -29.23 -4.47
CA GLU A 414 2.41 -30.37 -3.83
C GLU A 414 2.29 -30.34 -2.30
N GLY A 415 2.28 -29.16 -1.70
CA GLY A 415 2.23 -28.99 -0.23
C GLY A 415 0.83 -28.87 0.35
N PHE A 416 -0.16 -28.41 -0.45
CA PHE A 416 -1.51 -28.14 0.05
C PHE A 416 -2.62 -28.76 -0.83
N ASP A 417 -2.30 -29.57 -1.82
CA ASP A 417 -3.25 -30.21 -2.75
C ASP A 417 -4.25 -29.22 -3.37
N CYS A 418 -3.78 -28.01 -3.68
CA CYS A 418 -4.58 -27.02 -4.39
C CYS A 418 -4.61 -27.34 -5.89
N ARG A 419 -5.74 -27.07 -6.53
CA ARG A 419 -5.97 -27.30 -7.97
C ARG A 419 -6.17 -26.01 -8.76
N LYS A 420 -6.25 -24.90 -8.08
CA LYS A 420 -6.46 -23.58 -8.67
C LYS A 420 -5.56 -22.56 -7.98
N MET A 421 -4.94 -21.69 -8.76
CA MET A 421 -4.25 -20.50 -8.26
C MET A 421 -5.03 -19.25 -8.64
N ALA A 422 -5.28 -18.38 -7.66
CA ALA A 422 -5.84 -17.07 -7.88
C ALA A 422 -4.81 -15.98 -7.53
N VAL A 423 -4.76 -14.90 -8.27
CA VAL A 423 -3.86 -13.77 -8.04
C VAL A 423 -4.67 -12.49 -7.92
N ILE A 424 -4.50 -11.74 -6.84
CA ILE A 424 -5.02 -10.38 -6.75
C ILE A 424 -4.05 -9.43 -7.47
N ALA A 425 -4.34 -9.13 -8.72
CA ALA A 425 -3.52 -8.28 -9.56
C ALA A 425 -4.12 -6.87 -9.65
N GLY A 426 -3.28 -5.84 -9.53
CA GLY A 426 -3.70 -4.49 -9.90
C GLY A 426 -4.11 -4.46 -11.38
N VAL A 427 -5.03 -3.58 -11.71
CA VAL A 427 -5.60 -3.48 -13.06
C VAL A 427 -4.51 -3.45 -14.13
N GLY A 428 -3.52 -2.58 -13.98
CA GLY A 428 -2.40 -2.45 -14.93
C GLY A 428 -1.38 -3.59 -14.90
N ALA A 429 -1.55 -4.59 -14.01
CA ALA A 429 -0.68 -5.76 -13.94
C ALA A 429 -1.33 -7.05 -14.49
N ARG A 430 -2.63 -7.04 -14.84
CA ARG A 430 -3.35 -8.23 -15.31
C ARG A 430 -2.76 -8.84 -16.57
N GLU A 431 -2.42 -8.01 -17.57
CA GLU A 431 -1.78 -8.46 -18.81
C GLU A 431 -0.43 -9.17 -18.59
N TYR A 432 0.31 -8.81 -17.53
CA TYR A 432 1.56 -9.48 -17.18
C TYR A 432 1.32 -10.95 -16.80
N TYR A 433 0.32 -11.24 -15.96
CA TYR A 433 -0.05 -12.61 -15.59
C TYR A 433 -0.64 -13.39 -16.77
N LYS A 434 -1.48 -12.74 -17.58
CA LYS A 434 -2.06 -13.34 -18.78
C LYS A 434 -1.01 -13.77 -19.79
N LYS A 435 -0.07 -12.88 -20.13
CA LYS A 435 0.97 -13.16 -21.14
C LYS A 435 2.00 -14.17 -20.67
N LYS A 436 2.43 -14.06 -19.41
CA LYS A 436 3.57 -14.84 -18.91
C LYS A 436 3.18 -16.24 -18.44
N TRP A 437 2.06 -16.38 -17.73
CA TRP A 437 1.64 -17.66 -17.13
C TRP A 437 0.29 -18.17 -17.60
N LYS A 438 -0.33 -17.48 -18.59
CA LYS A 438 -1.63 -17.86 -19.17
C LYS A 438 -2.80 -17.82 -18.17
N TYR A 439 -2.69 -17.00 -17.14
CA TYR A 439 -3.82 -16.75 -16.24
C TYR A 439 -4.98 -16.07 -16.99
N LYS A 440 -6.19 -16.41 -16.61
CA LYS A 440 -7.44 -15.83 -17.14
C LYS A 440 -8.11 -14.95 -16.09
N LYS A 441 -8.81 -13.91 -16.52
CA LYS A 441 -9.59 -13.07 -15.61
C LYS A 441 -10.86 -13.79 -15.19
N GLU A 442 -11.12 -13.88 -13.87
CA GLU A 442 -12.34 -14.40 -13.28
C GLU A 442 -12.73 -13.47 -12.13
N GLY A 443 -13.82 -12.70 -12.30
CA GLY A 443 -14.16 -11.62 -11.39
C GLY A 443 -13.02 -10.61 -11.23
N PRO A 444 -12.61 -10.28 -10.00
CA PRO A 444 -11.50 -9.36 -9.74
C PRO A 444 -10.11 -10.01 -9.82
N TYR A 445 -10.03 -11.32 -9.97
CA TYR A 445 -8.80 -12.10 -9.91
C TYR A 445 -8.29 -12.52 -11.28
N MET A 446 -7.00 -12.85 -11.33
CA MET A 446 -6.40 -13.64 -12.41
C MET A 446 -6.27 -15.08 -11.90
N VAL A 447 -6.80 -16.07 -12.65
CA VAL A 447 -6.86 -17.48 -12.21
C VAL A 447 -6.24 -18.41 -13.21
N LYS A 448 -5.74 -19.57 -12.68
CA LYS A 448 -5.13 -20.65 -13.47
C LYS A 448 -5.36 -21.98 -12.75
N GLY A 449 -5.64 -23.07 -13.51
CA GLY A 449 -5.56 -24.43 -13.00
C GLY A 449 -4.10 -24.82 -12.68
N LEU A 450 -3.88 -25.55 -11.58
CA LEU A 450 -2.58 -26.05 -11.14
C LEU A 450 -2.36 -27.50 -11.53
#